data_011ccb4f76ffcd899269933e797b82c2
#
_entry.id   011ccb4f76ffcd899269933e797b82c2
#
_cell.length_a   1.000
_cell.length_b   1.000
_cell.length_c   1.000
_cell.angle_alpha   90.00
_cell.angle_beta   90.00
_cell.angle_gamma   90.00
#
_symmetry.space_group_name_H-M   'P 1'
#
loop_
_entity.id
_entity.type
_entity.pdbx_description
1 polymer ?
#
loop_
_entity_poly.entity_id
_entity_poly.type
_entity_poly.pdbx_seq_one_letter_code
_entity_poly.pdbx_strand_id
1 'polypeptide(L)'
;ILSELFQIKHTGYAVLVGVLLISFPAMTSLFAYMFTAPYYMFAVLLMISAVYMTVKYSYGFLPAIIMMGFSMGIYQTYFGVATTLFVLILVSDAETRNFIENIKEAFKYLLTLLGGILCYFLGNTICIRNFHVTLLDYQGINDMADVTVKSLIGSVKNAYIGFLQPILG
;
A
#
# COMPACT_ATOMS: atom_id res chain seq x y z
N ILE A 1 6.12 -14.39 8.12
CA ILE A 1 5.91 -12.97 8.46
C ILE A 1 4.46 -12.72 8.88
N LEU A 2 3.44 -12.86 8.01
CA LEU A 2 2.03 -12.61 8.37
C LEU A 2 1.55 -13.51 9.50
N SER A 3 1.85 -14.80 9.48
CA SER A 3 1.49 -15.74 10.55
C SER A 3 2.13 -15.38 11.89
N GLU A 4 3.33 -14.85 11.89
CA GLU A 4 4.02 -14.38 13.07
C GLU A 4 3.46 -13.04 13.57
N LEU A 5 3.13 -12.13 12.63
CA LEU A 5 2.56 -10.83 12.93
C LEU A 5 1.21 -10.94 13.66
N PHE A 6 0.35 -11.86 13.21
CA PHE A 6 -0.97 -12.12 13.78
C PHE A 6 -1.00 -13.32 14.76
N GLN A 7 0.17 -13.82 15.18
CA GLN A 7 0.32 -14.92 16.13
C GLN A 7 -0.50 -16.18 15.77
N ILE A 8 -0.60 -16.49 14.49
CA ILE A 8 -1.35 -17.66 14.00
C ILE A 8 -0.57 -18.92 14.34
N LYS A 9 -0.98 -19.62 15.39
CA LYS A 9 -0.31 -20.82 15.90
C LYS A 9 -0.67 -22.09 15.12
N HIS A 10 -1.86 -22.16 14.54
CA HIS A 10 -2.31 -23.31 13.78
C HIS A 10 -1.89 -23.23 12.31
N THR A 11 -1.15 -24.24 11.86
CA THR A 11 -0.69 -24.36 10.47
C THR A 11 -1.85 -24.33 9.46
N GLY A 12 -3.01 -24.90 9.82
CA GLY A 12 -4.21 -24.88 8.98
C GLY A 12 -4.71 -23.48 8.65
N TYR A 13 -4.74 -22.57 9.64
CA TYR A 13 -5.11 -21.18 9.40
C TYR A 13 -4.07 -20.42 8.58
N ALA A 14 -2.78 -20.71 8.77
CA ALA A 14 -1.72 -20.11 7.96
C ALA A 14 -1.83 -20.52 6.49
N VAL A 15 -2.14 -21.78 6.23
CA VAL A 15 -2.39 -22.32 4.88
C VAL A 15 -3.63 -21.65 4.27
N LEU A 16 -4.72 -21.55 5.03
CA LEU A 16 -5.96 -20.91 4.59
C LEU A 16 -5.73 -19.45 4.19
N VAL A 17 -5.00 -18.68 4.99
CA VAL A 17 -4.61 -17.28 4.65
C VAL A 17 -3.78 -17.26 3.37
N GLY A 18 -2.82 -18.18 3.20
CA GLY A 18 -2.02 -18.29 1.99
C GLY A 18 -2.87 -18.59 0.74
N VAL A 19 -3.80 -19.53 0.84
CA VAL A 19 -4.73 -19.87 -0.24
C VAL A 19 -5.63 -18.68 -0.60
N LEU A 20 -6.19 -17.98 0.40
CA LEU A 20 -7.02 -16.81 0.17
C LEU A 20 -6.23 -15.68 -0.53
N LEU A 21 -4.97 -15.44 -0.13
CA LEU A 21 -4.11 -14.45 -0.77
C LEU A 21 -3.84 -14.81 -2.24
N ILE A 22 -3.53 -16.06 -2.54
CA ILE A 22 -3.24 -16.52 -3.92
C ILE A 22 -4.51 -16.50 -4.77
N SER A 23 -5.65 -16.87 -4.20
CA SER A 23 -6.95 -16.93 -4.90
C SER A 23 -7.59 -15.56 -5.10
N PHE A 24 -7.03 -14.50 -4.50
CA PHE A 24 -7.61 -13.18 -4.62
C PHE A 24 -7.49 -12.67 -6.07
N PRO A 25 -8.59 -12.16 -6.67
CA PRO A 25 -8.60 -11.78 -8.10
C PRO A 25 -7.51 -10.78 -8.51
N ALA A 26 -7.10 -9.88 -7.60
CA ALA A 26 -6.00 -8.95 -7.87
C ALA A 26 -4.66 -9.66 -8.04
N MET A 27 -4.42 -10.78 -7.36
CA MET A 27 -3.21 -11.60 -7.56
C MET A 27 -3.23 -12.31 -8.89
N THR A 28 -4.39 -12.80 -9.31
CA THR A 28 -4.55 -13.44 -10.62
C THR A 28 -4.32 -12.44 -11.76
N SER A 29 -4.79 -11.19 -11.60
CA SER A 29 -4.56 -10.13 -12.60
C SER A 29 -3.09 -9.71 -12.72
N LEU A 30 -2.27 -9.86 -11.67
CA LEU A 30 -0.83 -9.61 -11.74
C LEU A 30 -0.13 -10.56 -12.73
N PHE A 31 -0.60 -11.80 -12.86
CA PHE A 31 -0.04 -12.77 -13.81
C PHE A 31 -0.36 -12.44 -15.27
N ALA A 32 -1.38 -11.60 -15.54
CA ALA A 32 -1.63 -11.08 -16.88
C ALA A 32 -0.48 -10.18 -17.37
N TYR A 33 0.29 -9.61 -16.45
CA TYR A 33 1.47 -8.79 -16.74
C TYR A 33 2.75 -9.53 -16.32
N MET A 34 3.05 -10.66 -16.97
CA MET A 34 4.15 -11.57 -16.59
C MET A 34 5.50 -10.89 -16.40
N PHE A 35 5.82 -9.87 -17.20
CA PHE A 35 7.11 -9.17 -17.12
C PHE A 35 7.24 -8.27 -15.88
N THR A 36 6.14 -7.74 -15.36
CA THR A 36 6.13 -6.84 -14.19
C THR A 36 5.76 -7.55 -12.90
N ALA A 37 5.17 -8.75 -12.97
CA ALA A 37 4.71 -9.52 -11.82
C ALA A 37 5.81 -9.73 -10.74
N PRO A 38 7.08 -10.09 -11.07
CA PRO A 38 8.13 -10.25 -10.08
C PRO A 38 8.41 -8.96 -9.29
N TYR A 39 8.41 -7.81 -9.97
CA TYR A 39 8.64 -6.51 -9.33
C TYR A 39 7.50 -6.14 -8.39
N TYR A 40 6.25 -6.41 -8.77
CA TYR A 40 5.10 -6.17 -7.92
C TYR A 40 5.09 -7.08 -6.69
N MET A 41 5.42 -8.37 -6.86
CA MET A 41 5.56 -9.29 -5.74
C MET A 41 6.68 -8.86 -4.78
N PHE A 42 7.80 -8.40 -5.32
CA PHE A 42 8.90 -7.86 -4.52
C PHE A 42 8.47 -6.61 -3.75
N ALA A 43 7.73 -5.69 -4.37
CA ALA A 43 7.21 -4.49 -3.70
C ALA A 43 6.26 -4.83 -2.55
N VAL A 44 5.34 -5.80 -2.75
CA VAL A 44 4.46 -6.30 -1.67
C VAL A 44 5.28 -6.90 -0.53
N LEU A 45 6.29 -7.72 -0.85
CA LEU A 45 7.17 -8.32 0.16
C LEU A 45 7.92 -7.25 0.96
N LEU A 46 8.45 -6.22 0.29
CA LEU A 46 9.10 -5.08 0.96
C LEU A 46 8.11 -4.37 1.90
N MET A 47 6.89 -4.14 1.46
CA MET A 47 5.87 -3.46 2.26
C MET A 47 5.49 -4.25 3.51
N ILE A 48 5.21 -5.55 3.36
CA ILE A 48 4.89 -6.44 4.50
C ILE A 48 6.10 -6.56 5.45
N SER A 49 7.31 -6.63 4.92
CA SER A 49 8.53 -6.69 5.73
C SER A 49 8.75 -5.38 6.49
N ALA A 50 8.44 -4.22 5.91
CA ALA A 50 8.51 -2.93 6.58
C ALA A 50 7.53 -2.85 7.75
N VAL A 51 6.29 -3.31 7.58
CA VAL A 51 5.31 -3.41 8.68
C VAL A 51 5.83 -4.33 9.78
N TYR A 52 6.31 -5.51 9.43
CA TYR A 52 6.87 -6.46 10.38
C TYR A 52 8.02 -5.88 11.20
N MET A 53 8.98 -5.21 10.53
CA MET A 53 10.11 -4.56 11.19
C MET A 53 9.64 -3.47 12.16
N THR A 54 8.68 -2.66 11.77
CA THR A 54 8.12 -1.59 12.61
C THR A 54 7.44 -2.14 13.85
N VAL A 55 6.70 -3.24 13.73
CA VAL A 55 5.94 -3.84 14.84
C VAL A 55 6.87 -4.59 15.80
N LYS A 56 7.79 -5.38 15.25
CA LYS A 56 8.63 -6.28 16.06
C LYS A 56 9.80 -5.60 16.75
N TYR A 57 10.39 -4.58 16.13
CA TYR A 57 11.61 -3.95 16.63
C TYR A 57 11.37 -2.49 17.02
N SER A 58 11.98 -2.08 18.14
CA SER A 58 11.85 -0.71 18.66
C SER A 58 12.36 0.34 17.67
N TYR A 59 13.50 0.09 17.03
CA TYR A 59 14.08 0.94 15.98
C TYR A 59 13.79 0.47 14.55
N GLY A 60 12.90 -0.51 14.40
CA GLY A 60 12.54 -1.09 13.10
C GLY A 60 11.86 -0.12 12.14
N PHE A 61 11.36 1.02 12.64
CA PHE A 61 10.76 2.06 11.82
C PHE A 61 11.76 2.72 10.84
N LEU A 62 13.06 2.80 11.19
CA LEU A 62 14.07 3.39 10.31
C LEU A 62 14.27 2.58 9.00
N PRO A 63 14.61 1.27 9.06
CA PRO A 63 14.69 0.48 7.83
C PRO A 63 13.32 0.33 7.15
N ALA A 64 12.22 0.33 7.89
CA ALA A 64 10.88 0.26 7.35
C ALA A 64 10.53 1.45 6.45
N ILE A 65 10.92 2.67 6.83
CA ILE A 65 10.76 3.89 6.02
C ILE A 65 11.43 3.73 4.65
N ILE A 66 12.66 3.21 4.63
CA ILE A 66 13.41 2.98 3.39
C ILE A 66 12.72 1.92 2.53
N MET A 67 12.33 0.79 3.14
CA MET A 67 11.64 -0.30 2.43
C MET A 67 10.30 0.15 1.86
N MET A 68 9.52 0.97 2.61
CA MET A 68 8.28 1.57 2.11
C MET A 68 8.53 2.51 0.94
N GLY A 69 9.54 3.39 1.04
CA GLY A 69 9.91 4.30 -0.04
C GLY A 69 10.27 3.56 -1.33
N PHE A 70 11.06 2.48 -1.24
CA PHE A 70 11.37 1.63 -2.40
C PHE A 70 10.14 0.91 -2.96
N SER A 71 9.30 0.34 -2.10
CA SER A 71 8.07 -0.32 -2.52
C SER A 71 7.13 0.64 -3.26
N MET A 72 6.93 1.86 -2.74
CA MET A 72 6.15 2.90 -3.39
C MET A 72 6.77 3.36 -4.72
N GLY A 73 8.10 3.34 -4.84
CA GLY A 73 8.81 3.62 -6.09
C GLY A 73 8.51 2.60 -7.19
N ILE A 74 8.22 1.36 -6.83
CA ILE A 74 7.80 0.32 -7.78
C ILE A 74 6.29 0.46 -8.08
N TYR A 75 5.46 0.56 -7.04
CA TYR A 75 4.02 0.70 -7.20
C TYR A 75 3.37 1.35 -5.97
N GLN A 76 2.89 2.59 -6.13
CA GLN A 76 2.36 3.42 -5.05
C GLN A 76 1.15 2.80 -4.32
N THR A 77 0.33 2.02 -5.03
CA THR A 77 -0.91 1.42 -4.48
C THR A 77 -0.64 0.50 -3.29
N TYR A 78 0.57 -0.08 -3.20
CA TYR A 78 0.91 -0.97 -2.07
C TYR A 78 1.06 -0.26 -0.73
N PHE A 79 1.10 1.08 -0.72
CA PHE A 79 0.98 1.86 0.50
C PHE A 79 -0.31 1.54 1.28
N GLY A 80 -1.40 1.26 0.56
CA GLY A 80 -2.66 0.79 1.15
C GLY A 80 -2.51 -0.52 1.92
N VAL A 81 -1.63 -1.42 1.49
CA VAL A 81 -1.36 -2.70 2.19
C VAL A 81 -0.76 -2.42 3.57
N ALA A 82 0.26 -1.54 3.67
CA ALA A 82 0.86 -1.19 4.95
C ALA A 82 -0.14 -0.53 5.89
N THR A 83 -0.91 0.43 5.37
CA THR A 83 -1.94 1.13 6.16
C THR A 83 -2.97 0.16 6.72
N THR A 84 -3.49 -0.75 5.88
CA THR A 84 -4.45 -1.77 6.29
C THR A 84 -3.87 -2.70 7.35
N LEU A 85 -2.64 -3.18 7.18
CA LEU A 85 -1.98 -4.05 8.15
C LEU A 85 -1.77 -3.35 9.48
N PHE A 86 -1.32 -2.09 9.52
CA PHE A 86 -1.18 -1.33 10.76
C PHE A 86 -2.51 -1.13 11.48
N VAL A 87 -3.58 -0.82 10.75
CA VAL A 87 -4.92 -0.70 11.34
C VAL A 87 -5.39 -2.04 11.91
N LEU A 88 -5.22 -3.14 11.18
CA LEU A 88 -5.59 -4.48 11.67
C LEU A 88 -4.83 -4.85 12.94
N ILE A 89 -3.53 -4.53 13.03
CA ILE A 89 -2.73 -4.78 14.22
C ILE A 89 -3.23 -3.94 15.39
N LEU A 90 -3.50 -2.65 15.20
CA LEU A 90 -4.02 -1.78 16.24
C LEU A 90 -5.37 -2.25 16.77
N VAL A 91 -6.25 -2.72 15.89
CA VAL A 91 -7.56 -3.29 16.28
C VAL A 91 -7.38 -4.59 17.05
N SER A 92 -6.49 -5.48 16.59
CA SER A 92 -6.19 -6.75 17.27
C SER A 92 -5.58 -6.52 18.66
N ASP A 93 -4.72 -5.53 18.80
CA ASP A 93 -4.06 -5.22 20.06
C ASP A 93 -4.97 -4.41 21.02
N ALA A 94 -6.04 -3.81 20.53
CA ALA A 94 -6.96 -2.98 21.34
C ALA A 94 -7.64 -3.76 22.48
N GLU A 95 -7.80 -5.08 22.33
CA GLU A 95 -8.37 -5.94 23.37
C GLU A 95 -7.37 -6.30 24.48
N THR A 96 -6.07 -6.26 24.16
CA THR A 96 -5.01 -6.77 25.06
C THR A 96 -4.15 -5.66 25.66
N ARG A 97 -4.04 -4.51 25.01
CA ARG A 97 -3.20 -3.40 25.42
C ARG A 97 -4.00 -2.26 26.07
N ASN A 98 -3.32 -1.53 26.97
CA ASN A 98 -3.88 -0.30 27.50
C ASN A 98 -4.05 0.76 26.41
N PHE A 99 -5.09 1.58 26.51
CA PHE A 99 -5.42 2.63 25.55
C PHE A 99 -4.24 3.58 25.23
N ILE A 100 -3.48 3.97 26.27
CA ILE A 100 -2.31 4.86 26.12
C ILE A 100 -1.19 4.19 25.32
N GLU A 101 -0.95 2.90 25.53
CA GLU A 101 0.06 2.13 24.79
C GLU A 101 -0.34 1.98 23.33
N ASN A 102 -1.62 1.71 23.07
CA ASN A 102 -2.14 1.59 21.72
C ASN A 102 -2.02 2.91 20.94
N ILE A 103 -2.24 4.06 21.59
CA ILE A 103 -2.02 5.40 20.98
C ILE A 103 -0.54 5.61 20.64
N LYS A 104 0.39 5.22 21.51
CA LYS A 104 1.83 5.35 21.22
C LYS A 104 2.26 4.52 20.00
N GLU A 105 1.76 3.30 19.90
CA GLU A 105 2.02 2.45 18.73
C GLU A 105 1.36 3.03 17.45
N ALA A 106 0.13 3.53 17.55
CA ALA A 106 -0.54 4.21 16.43
C ALA A 106 0.27 5.41 15.92
N PHE A 107 0.83 6.20 16.84
CA PHE A 107 1.69 7.33 16.49
C PHE A 107 2.99 6.89 15.80
N LYS A 108 3.62 5.82 16.29
CA LYS A 108 4.80 5.22 15.67
C LYS A 108 4.49 4.73 14.24
N TYR A 109 3.34 4.06 14.04
CA TYR A 109 2.92 3.58 12.72
C TYR A 109 2.64 4.75 11.77
N LEU A 110 1.98 5.79 12.27
CA LEU A 110 1.73 7.01 11.50
C LEU A 110 3.05 7.69 11.07
N LEU A 111 4.02 7.82 11.98
CA LEU A 111 5.34 8.36 11.66
C LEU A 111 6.07 7.51 10.62
N THR A 112 5.95 6.20 10.70
CA THR A 112 6.56 5.29 9.72
C THR A 112 5.93 5.47 8.34
N LEU A 113 4.60 5.58 8.26
CA LEU A 113 3.88 5.84 7.00
C LEU A 113 4.27 7.19 6.39
N LEU A 114 4.28 8.26 7.19
CA LEU A 114 4.69 9.59 6.73
C LEU A 114 6.17 9.61 6.30
N GLY A 115 7.04 8.94 7.05
CA GLY A 115 8.45 8.77 6.68
C GLY A 115 8.63 8.04 5.36
N GLY A 116 7.85 6.97 5.12
CA GLY A 116 7.83 6.22 3.86
C GLY A 116 7.44 7.10 2.67
N ILE A 117 6.39 7.91 2.83
CA ILE A 117 5.95 8.89 1.82
C ILE A 117 7.07 9.90 1.53
N LEU A 118 7.67 10.48 2.57
CA LEU A 118 8.78 11.43 2.41
C LEU A 118 9.98 10.79 1.72
N CYS A 119 10.36 9.58 2.10
CA CYS A 119 11.44 8.82 1.47
C CYS A 119 11.17 8.59 -0.02
N TYR A 120 9.93 8.23 -0.38
CA TYR A 120 9.50 8.09 -1.76
C TYR A 120 9.63 9.40 -2.54
N PHE A 121 9.10 10.52 -2.02
CA PHE A 121 9.17 11.81 -2.70
C PHE A 121 10.61 12.30 -2.87
N LEU A 122 11.46 12.13 -1.86
CA LEU A 122 12.88 12.47 -1.95
C LEU A 122 13.58 11.61 -3.00
N GLY A 123 13.37 10.29 -2.98
CA GLY A 123 13.94 9.38 -3.98
C GLY A 123 13.49 9.72 -5.40
N ASN A 124 12.20 9.95 -5.59
CA ASN A 124 11.63 10.35 -6.88
C ASN A 124 12.22 11.67 -7.38
N THR A 125 12.31 12.69 -6.53
CA THR A 125 12.89 13.99 -6.87
C THR A 125 14.36 13.87 -7.27
N ILE A 126 15.14 13.07 -6.51
CA ILE A 126 16.55 12.82 -6.82
C ILE A 126 16.70 12.10 -8.17
N CYS A 127 15.86 11.08 -8.42
CA CYS A 127 15.90 10.34 -9.69
C CYS A 127 15.55 11.23 -10.87
N ILE A 128 14.47 12.02 -10.80
CA ILE A 128 14.04 12.93 -11.86
C ILE A 128 15.15 13.94 -12.17
N ARG A 129 15.76 14.51 -11.12
CA ARG A 129 16.79 15.54 -11.27
C ARG A 129 18.10 14.98 -11.87
N ASN A 130 18.53 13.80 -11.45
CA ASN A 130 19.80 13.21 -11.87
C ASN A 130 19.72 12.57 -13.27
N PHE A 131 18.60 11.95 -13.58
CA PHE A 131 18.42 11.24 -14.85
C PHE A 131 17.69 12.04 -15.92
N HIS A 132 17.31 13.30 -15.62
CA HIS A 132 16.57 14.18 -16.53
C HIS A 132 15.33 13.50 -17.15
N VAL A 133 14.67 12.63 -16.39
CA VAL A 133 13.48 11.91 -16.84
C VAL A 133 12.29 12.85 -16.74
N THR A 134 11.56 13.02 -17.83
CA THR A 134 10.25 13.68 -17.79
C THR A 134 9.20 12.67 -17.35
N LEU A 135 8.39 13.04 -16.36
CA LEU A 135 7.23 12.21 -16.01
C LEU A 135 6.27 12.21 -17.20
N LEU A 136 5.99 11.02 -17.71
CA LEU A 136 4.95 10.85 -18.73
C LEU A 136 3.60 11.10 -18.08
N ASP A 137 2.79 11.91 -18.74
CA ASP A 137 1.39 12.10 -18.35
C ASP A 137 0.62 10.82 -18.73
N TYR A 138 0.50 9.95 -17.73
CA TYR A 138 -0.23 8.70 -17.88
C TYR A 138 -1.67 8.89 -17.42
N GLN A 139 -2.61 8.82 -18.34
CA GLN A 139 -4.06 8.91 -18.08
C GLN A 139 -4.51 10.19 -17.35
N GLY A 140 -3.84 11.31 -17.57
CA GLY A 140 -4.23 12.59 -16.98
C GLY A 140 -3.96 12.70 -15.46
N ILE A 141 -3.00 11.91 -14.94
CA ILE A 141 -2.64 11.95 -13.51
C ILE A 141 -2.14 13.35 -13.11
N ASN A 142 -1.48 14.05 -14.02
CA ASN A 142 -1.01 15.43 -13.78
C ASN A 142 -2.16 16.41 -13.63
N ASP A 143 -3.29 16.15 -14.30
CA ASP A 143 -4.49 17.01 -14.24
C ASP A 143 -5.30 16.76 -12.95
N MET A 144 -5.00 15.70 -12.19
CA MET A 144 -5.68 15.41 -10.92
C MET A 144 -5.44 16.48 -9.85
N ALA A 145 -4.32 17.22 -9.93
CA ALA A 145 -4.03 18.32 -9.01
C ALA A 145 -4.96 19.53 -9.22
N ASP A 146 -5.51 19.69 -10.43
CA ASP A 146 -6.38 20.81 -10.82
C ASP A 146 -7.88 20.44 -10.77
N VAL A 147 -8.21 19.25 -10.25
CA VAL A 147 -9.60 18.77 -10.20
C VAL A 147 -10.42 19.58 -9.21
N THR A 148 -11.34 20.38 -9.74
CA THR A 148 -12.37 21.04 -8.95
C THR A 148 -13.47 20.05 -8.55
N VAL A 149 -14.08 20.19 -7.36
CA VAL A 149 -15.19 19.35 -6.90
C VAL A 149 -16.31 19.22 -7.94
N LYS A 150 -16.54 20.29 -8.71
CA LYS A 150 -17.55 20.31 -9.80
C LYS A 150 -17.14 19.41 -10.98
N SER A 151 -15.87 19.35 -11.34
CA SER A 151 -15.37 18.46 -12.39
C SER A 151 -15.38 17.00 -11.94
N LEU A 152 -15.11 16.74 -10.66
CA LEU A 152 -15.19 15.40 -10.07
C LEU A 152 -16.61 14.83 -10.11
N ILE A 153 -17.61 15.61 -9.75
CA ILE A 153 -19.02 15.23 -9.88
C ILE A 153 -19.40 14.96 -11.35
N GLY A 154 -18.91 15.82 -12.26
CA GLY A 154 -19.11 15.64 -13.70
C GLY A 154 -18.50 14.32 -14.21
N SER A 155 -17.28 14.01 -13.80
CA SER A 155 -16.57 12.77 -14.18
C SER A 155 -17.27 11.52 -13.66
N VAL A 156 -17.73 11.54 -12.39
CA VAL A 156 -18.51 10.44 -11.82
C VAL A 156 -19.82 10.24 -12.60
N LYS A 157 -20.56 11.32 -12.89
CA LYS A 157 -21.79 11.27 -13.67
C LYS A 157 -21.53 10.65 -15.07
N ASN A 158 -20.48 11.10 -15.76
CA ASN A 158 -20.13 10.62 -17.09
C ASN A 158 -19.71 9.15 -17.09
N ALA A 159 -18.98 8.71 -16.06
CA ALA A 159 -18.60 7.31 -15.89
C ALA A 159 -19.85 6.41 -15.72
N TYR A 160 -20.81 6.82 -14.90
CA TYR A 160 -22.08 6.08 -14.73
C TYR A 160 -22.92 6.07 -16.01
N ILE A 161 -23.04 7.19 -16.72
CA ILE A 161 -23.75 7.27 -18.00
C ILE A 161 -23.09 6.37 -19.03
N GLY A 162 -21.75 6.42 -19.16
CA GLY A 162 -21.01 5.58 -20.11
C GLY A 162 -21.11 4.09 -19.77
N PHE A 163 -21.25 3.72 -18.49
CA PHE A 163 -21.47 2.34 -18.09
C PHE A 163 -22.90 1.84 -18.40
N LEU A 164 -23.90 2.70 -18.24
CA LEU A 164 -25.30 2.34 -18.44
C LEU A 164 -25.74 2.40 -19.90
N GLN A 165 -25.09 3.24 -20.73
CA GLN A 165 -25.46 3.44 -22.13
C GLN A 165 -25.45 2.15 -22.98
N PRO A 166 -24.47 1.22 -22.85
CA PRO A 166 -24.52 -0.06 -23.57
C PRO A 166 -25.57 -1.04 -23.07
N ILE A 167 -26.12 -0.81 -21.86
CA ILE A 167 -27.12 -1.71 -21.24
C ILE A 167 -28.56 -1.25 -21.56
N LEU A 168 -28.73 0.04 -21.82
CA LEU A 168 -30.02 0.67 -22.05
C LEU A 168 -30.34 0.96 -23.54
N GLY A 169 -29.38 0.82 -24.43
CA GLY A 169 -29.51 0.97 -25.89
C GLY A 169 -29.51 -0.34 -26.58
#